data_d5a86c57856e4c62907b5658d01dbb84
#
_entry.id   d5a86c57856e4c62907b5658d01dbb84
#
_cell.length_a   1.000
_cell.length_b   1.000
_cell.length_c   1.000
_cell.angle_alpha   90.00
_cell.angle_beta   90.00
_cell.angle_gamma   90.00
#
_symmetry.space_group_name_H-M   'P 1'
#
loop_
_entity.id
_entity.type
_entity.pdbx_description
1 polymer ?
#
loop_
_entity_poly.entity_id
_entity_poly.type
_entity_poly.pdbx_seq_one_letter_code
_entity_poly.pdbx_strand_id
1 'polypeptide(L)'
;MSYSHRVPAYAGAAAIDAATRAIEAARRGRFDAVVAAPHHETAIAKAGIAFSGYPSLVARVCGQPEDSVFLLLIGGGLRIVHATLHESVQHALGRLSPELVADAARAGARALTQLGIQTPRIALMGINPHAGEGGLFGKEDVVITEPAAAQLRAQGFDVTGPAGGDMLLASRSHDLYVAIFHDQGHIPIKLLSPKAASALSVGAGVLLCSVGHGS
;
A
#
# COMPACT_ATOMS: atom_id res chain seq x y z
N MET A 1 25.63 18.17 -17.86
CA MET A 1 25.04 17.54 -19.08
C MET A 1 23.92 16.62 -18.62
N SER A 2 22.66 17.03 -18.78
CA SER A 2 21.50 16.22 -18.43
C SER A 2 21.31 15.14 -19.50
N TYR A 3 21.60 13.89 -19.20
CA TYR A 3 21.20 12.76 -20.03
C TYR A 3 19.68 12.57 -19.88
N SER A 4 18.93 13.31 -20.67
CA SER A 4 17.52 13.00 -20.90
C SER A 4 17.49 11.70 -21.72
N HIS A 5 17.60 10.55 -21.08
CA HIS A 5 17.34 9.28 -21.73
C HIS A 5 15.87 9.30 -22.17
N ARG A 6 15.64 9.40 -23.47
CA ARG A 6 14.31 9.19 -24.07
C ARG A 6 13.97 7.73 -23.89
N VAL A 7 13.32 7.41 -22.75
CA VAL A 7 12.86 6.04 -22.51
C VAL A 7 11.73 5.77 -23.53
N PRO A 8 11.92 4.79 -24.43
CA PRO A 8 10.96 4.53 -25.50
C PRO A 8 9.73 3.79 -24.99
N ALA A 9 8.58 3.99 -25.64
CA ALA A 9 7.31 3.36 -25.32
C ALA A 9 7.40 1.83 -25.27
N TYR A 10 8.17 1.20 -26.21
CA TYR A 10 8.31 -0.26 -26.25
C TYR A 10 8.94 -0.84 -24.97
N ALA A 11 9.81 -0.08 -24.29
CA ALA A 11 10.38 -0.54 -23.03
C ALA A 11 9.34 -0.61 -21.91
N GLY A 12 8.39 0.35 -21.87
CA GLY A 12 7.26 0.30 -20.96
C GLY A 12 6.32 -0.87 -21.24
N ALA A 13 5.99 -1.11 -22.50
CA ALA A 13 5.18 -2.24 -22.91
C ALA A 13 5.83 -3.58 -22.55
N ALA A 14 7.13 -3.75 -22.84
CA ALA A 14 7.88 -4.97 -22.52
C ALA A 14 7.94 -5.22 -21.00
N ALA A 15 8.13 -4.18 -20.20
CA ALA A 15 8.15 -4.30 -18.73
C ALA A 15 6.81 -4.80 -18.17
N ILE A 16 5.70 -4.26 -18.68
CA ILE A 16 4.35 -4.68 -18.25
C ILE A 16 4.02 -6.09 -18.74
N ASP A 17 4.38 -6.46 -19.98
CA ASP A 17 4.21 -7.83 -20.50
C ASP A 17 4.98 -8.84 -19.65
N ALA A 18 6.25 -8.57 -19.34
CA ALA A 18 7.06 -9.43 -18.49
C ALA A 18 6.48 -9.58 -17.08
N ALA A 19 6.06 -8.47 -16.45
CA ALA A 19 5.44 -8.50 -15.14
C ALA A 19 4.12 -9.27 -15.15
N THR A 20 3.27 -9.07 -16.18
CA THR A 20 2.01 -9.80 -16.35
C THR A 20 2.23 -11.31 -16.42
N ARG A 21 3.16 -11.76 -17.27
CA ARG A 21 3.51 -13.20 -17.40
C ARG A 21 4.06 -13.78 -16.10
N ALA A 22 4.88 -13.02 -15.37
CA ALA A 22 5.40 -13.45 -14.08
C ALA A 22 4.30 -13.61 -13.03
N ILE A 23 3.37 -12.63 -12.92
CA ILE A 23 2.21 -12.69 -12.03
C ILE A 23 1.31 -13.88 -12.38
N GLU A 24 1.01 -14.09 -13.66
CA GLU A 24 0.24 -15.25 -14.12
C GLU A 24 0.90 -16.58 -13.78
N ALA A 25 2.21 -16.68 -13.89
CA ALA A 25 2.95 -17.89 -13.56
C ALA A 25 2.94 -18.16 -12.05
N ALA A 26 3.08 -17.13 -11.22
CA ALA A 26 2.94 -17.24 -9.76
C ALA A 26 1.51 -17.64 -9.37
N ARG A 27 0.48 -17.05 -10.02
CA ARG A 27 -0.92 -17.42 -9.79
C ARG A 27 -1.21 -18.90 -10.09
N ARG A 28 -0.50 -19.48 -11.06
CA ARG A 28 -0.59 -20.92 -11.41
C ARG A 28 0.27 -21.81 -10.50
N GLY A 29 0.89 -21.28 -9.47
CA GLY A 29 1.74 -22.03 -8.54
C GLY A 29 3.10 -22.46 -9.11
N ARG A 30 3.57 -21.83 -10.21
CA ARG A 30 4.89 -22.11 -10.76
C ARG A 30 6.03 -21.46 -9.97
N PHE A 31 5.71 -20.38 -9.25
CA PHE A 31 6.63 -19.61 -8.42
C PHE A 31 5.90 -19.18 -7.15
N ASP A 32 6.62 -19.09 -6.05
CA ASP A 32 6.10 -18.66 -4.75
C ASP A 32 5.92 -17.14 -4.67
N ALA A 33 6.72 -16.39 -5.44
CA ALA A 33 6.70 -14.92 -5.46
C ALA A 33 7.22 -14.37 -6.79
N VAL A 34 6.88 -13.11 -7.07
CA VAL A 34 7.45 -12.30 -8.15
C VAL A 34 8.31 -11.21 -7.53
N VAL A 35 9.56 -11.06 -7.98
CA VAL A 35 10.43 -9.95 -7.62
C VAL A 35 10.63 -9.07 -8.83
N ALA A 36 10.02 -7.89 -8.80
CA ALA A 36 10.04 -6.95 -9.91
C ALA A 36 11.16 -5.91 -9.74
N ALA A 37 11.90 -5.66 -10.82
CA ALA A 37 12.85 -4.55 -10.92
C ALA A 37 12.10 -3.20 -10.95
N PRO A 38 12.80 -2.07 -10.72
CA PRO A 38 12.23 -0.74 -10.90
C PRO A 38 11.61 -0.57 -12.28
N HIS A 39 10.48 0.10 -12.35
CA HIS A 39 9.78 0.43 -13.60
C HIS A 39 9.85 1.93 -13.87
N HIS A 40 9.62 2.32 -15.12
CA HIS A 40 9.62 3.71 -15.54
C HIS A 40 8.22 4.13 -15.97
N GLU A 41 7.48 4.81 -15.09
CA GLU A 41 6.08 5.18 -15.30
C GLU A 41 5.85 5.96 -16.61
N THR A 42 6.75 6.90 -16.94
CA THR A 42 6.65 7.66 -18.21
C THR A 42 6.75 6.77 -19.45
N ALA A 43 7.55 5.69 -19.41
CA ALA A 43 7.65 4.76 -20.53
C ALA A 43 6.37 3.94 -20.68
N ILE A 44 5.78 3.52 -19.57
CA ILE A 44 4.51 2.78 -19.53
C ILE A 44 3.36 3.68 -20.04
N ALA A 45 3.31 4.93 -19.58
CA ALA A 45 2.31 5.89 -20.06
C ALA A 45 2.46 6.18 -21.56
N LYS A 46 3.70 6.32 -22.09
CA LYS A 46 3.95 6.46 -23.54
C LYS A 46 3.52 5.26 -24.36
N ALA A 47 3.48 4.07 -23.77
CA ALA A 47 2.95 2.87 -24.39
C ALA A 47 1.42 2.81 -24.41
N GLY A 48 0.72 3.83 -23.86
CA GLY A 48 -0.74 3.86 -23.76
C GLY A 48 -1.32 2.91 -22.73
N ILE A 49 -0.50 2.43 -21.78
CA ILE A 49 -0.90 1.47 -20.77
C ILE A 49 -1.29 2.21 -19.50
N ALA A 50 -2.51 2.02 -19.02
CA ALA A 50 -2.94 2.51 -17.72
C ALA A 50 -2.21 1.74 -16.62
N PHE A 51 -1.46 2.46 -15.79
CA PHE A 51 -0.66 1.89 -14.73
C PHE A 51 -0.51 2.89 -13.59
N SER A 52 -1.00 2.53 -12.41
CA SER A 52 -0.91 3.32 -11.18
C SER A 52 -0.03 2.64 -10.11
N GLY A 53 0.83 1.72 -10.56
CA GLY A 53 1.71 0.93 -9.71
C GLY A 53 1.45 -0.57 -9.80
N TYR A 54 2.32 -1.35 -9.19
CA TYR A 54 2.18 -2.82 -9.18
C TYR A 54 0.90 -3.32 -8.50
N PRO A 55 0.35 -2.71 -7.43
CA PRO A 55 -0.92 -3.16 -6.87
C PRO A 55 -2.05 -3.21 -7.90
N SER A 56 -2.21 -2.16 -8.72
CA SER A 56 -3.24 -2.13 -9.77
C SER A 56 -3.00 -3.16 -10.87
N LEU A 57 -1.73 -3.40 -11.24
CA LEU A 57 -1.39 -4.45 -12.21
C LEU A 57 -1.72 -5.85 -11.66
N VAL A 58 -1.35 -6.12 -10.41
CA VAL A 58 -1.64 -7.41 -9.74
C VAL A 58 -3.15 -7.63 -9.66
N ALA A 59 -3.92 -6.62 -9.23
CA ALA A 59 -5.37 -6.70 -9.19
C ALA A 59 -5.95 -7.10 -10.55
N ARG A 60 -5.59 -6.37 -11.60
CA ARG A 60 -6.06 -6.61 -12.97
C ARG A 60 -5.70 -8.00 -13.49
N VAL A 61 -4.46 -8.45 -13.31
CA VAL A 61 -4.01 -9.78 -13.78
C VAL A 61 -4.66 -10.91 -12.98
N CYS A 62 -4.93 -10.66 -11.69
CA CYS A 62 -5.63 -11.63 -10.84
C CYS A 62 -7.15 -11.60 -10.99
N GLY A 63 -7.72 -10.67 -11.77
CA GLY A 63 -9.16 -10.50 -11.92
C GLY A 63 -9.85 -10.03 -10.64
N GLN A 64 -9.14 -9.23 -9.84
CA GLN A 64 -9.63 -8.65 -8.60
C GLN A 64 -9.98 -7.17 -8.78
N PRO A 65 -10.87 -6.61 -7.97
CA PRO A 65 -11.08 -5.17 -7.90
C PRO A 65 -9.76 -4.43 -7.58
N GLU A 66 -9.53 -3.28 -8.17
CA GLU A 66 -8.30 -2.50 -7.90
C GLU A 66 -8.17 -2.14 -6.42
N ASP A 67 -9.27 -1.90 -5.73
CA ASP A 67 -9.35 -1.56 -4.30
C ASP A 67 -9.12 -2.76 -3.36
N SER A 68 -8.85 -3.95 -3.88
CA SER A 68 -8.57 -5.15 -3.07
C SER A 68 -7.07 -5.47 -2.95
N VAL A 69 -6.21 -4.74 -3.65
CA VAL A 69 -4.76 -4.93 -3.64
C VAL A 69 -4.07 -3.65 -3.17
N PHE A 70 -3.33 -3.78 -2.10
CA PHE A 70 -2.73 -2.67 -1.38
C PHE A 70 -1.20 -2.70 -1.44
N LEU A 71 -0.57 -1.56 -1.21
CA LEU A 71 0.88 -1.46 -1.06
C LEU A 71 1.26 -1.57 0.41
N LEU A 72 2.09 -2.55 0.73
CA LEU A 72 2.78 -2.66 2.02
C LEU A 72 4.24 -2.28 1.84
N LEU A 73 4.68 -1.20 2.48
CA LEU A 73 6.08 -0.81 2.55
C LEU A 73 6.73 -1.35 3.82
N ILE A 74 7.93 -1.92 3.66
CA ILE A 74 8.75 -2.43 4.77
C ILE A 74 10.12 -1.75 4.70
N GLY A 75 10.50 -1.05 5.76
CA GLY A 75 11.79 -0.38 5.84
C GLY A 75 11.98 0.36 7.17
N GLY A 76 13.21 0.52 7.62
CA GLY A 76 13.54 1.25 8.85
C GLY A 76 12.88 0.70 10.12
N GLY A 77 12.55 -0.59 10.15
CA GLY A 77 11.83 -1.24 11.24
C GLY A 77 10.31 -1.02 11.23
N LEU A 78 9.77 -0.30 10.24
CA LEU A 78 8.35 -0.07 10.04
C LEU A 78 7.77 -0.97 8.96
N ARG A 79 6.49 -1.30 9.07
CA ARG A 79 5.66 -1.98 8.07
C ARG A 79 4.38 -1.18 7.94
N ILE A 80 4.19 -0.54 6.78
CA ILE A 80 3.09 0.41 6.58
C ILE A 80 2.30 -0.02 5.35
N VAL A 81 1.03 -0.38 5.54
CA VAL A 81 0.07 -0.62 4.45
C VAL A 81 -0.71 0.67 4.18
N HIS A 82 -1.01 0.93 2.92
CA HIS A 82 -1.67 2.16 2.47
C HIS A 82 -3.09 1.85 2.00
N ALA A 83 -4.08 2.59 2.51
CA ALA A 83 -5.46 2.50 2.03
C ALA A 83 -5.63 3.17 0.66
N THR A 84 -4.94 4.30 0.44
CA THR A 84 -4.93 5.00 -0.86
C THR A 84 -3.48 5.29 -1.29
N LEU A 85 -3.24 5.42 -2.60
CA LEU A 85 -1.88 5.54 -3.15
C LEU A 85 -1.75 6.68 -4.16
N HIS A 86 -1.53 6.35 -5.44
CA HIS A 86 -1.17 7.27 -6.52
C HIS A 86 -2.41 7.93 -7.12
N GLU A 87 -3.06 8.76 -6.35
CA GLU A 87 -4.27 9.52 -6.72
C GLU A 87 -4.26 10.89 -6.05
N SER A 88 -5.09 11.82 -6.51
CA SER A 88 -5.20 13.11 -5.84
C SER A 88 -5.82 12.96 -4.45
N VAL A 89 -5.41 13.79 -3.48
CA VAL A 89 -5.97 13.76 -2.11
C VAL A 89 -7.49 13.93 -2.13
N GLN A 90 -8.01 14.80 -3.01
CA GLN A 90 -9.45 15.00 -3.16
C GLN A 90 -10.16 13.72 -3.64
N HIS A 91 -9.58 13.01 -4.61
CA HIS A 91 -10.14 11.75 -5.09
C HIS A 91 -10.07 10.67 -4.02
N ALA A 92 -8.92 10.52 -3.37
CA ALA A 92 -8.73 9.59 -2.25
C ALA A 92 -9.77 9.81 -1.16
N LEU A 93 -9.93 11.06 -0.71
CA LEU A 93 -10.92 11.42 0.33
C LEU A 93 -12.34 11.07 -0.11
N GLY A 94 -12.70 11.31 -1.37
CA GLY A 94 -14.04 11.05 -1.91
C GLY A 94 -14.42 9.57 -1.98
N ARG A 95 -13.42 8.65 -2.04
CA ARG A 95 -13.67 7.21 -2.10
C ARG A 95 -13.35 6.45 -0.81
N LEU A 96 -12.75 7.12 0.18
CA LEU A 96 -12.51 6.49 1.48
C LEU A 96 -13.82 6.01 2.10
N SER A 97 -13.78 4.81 2.63
CA SER A 97 -14.88 4.18 3.35
C SER A 97 -14.32 3.33 4.49
N PRO A 98 -15.12 3.01 5.51
CA PRO A 98 -14.72 2.09 6.57
C PRO A 98 -14.22 0.75 6.03
N GLU A 99 -14.87 0.24 4.97
CA GLU A 99 -14.54 -1.05 4.36
C GLU A 99 -13.16 -1.00 3.68
N LEU A 100 -12.87 0.03 2.86
CA LEU A 100 -11.58 0.18 2.21
C LEU A 100 -10.43 0.22 3.21
N VAL A 101 -10.59 0.98 4.30
CA VAL A 101 -9.57 1.08 5.37
C VAL A 101 -9.39 -0.26 6.09
N ALA A 102 -10.49 -0.94 6.41
CA ALA A 102 -10.44 -2.25 7.04
C ALA A 102 -9.85 -3.33 6.11
N ASP A 103 -10.13 -3.28 4.80
CA ASP A 103 -9.55 -4.20 3.81
C ASP A 103 -8.03 -4.02 3.69
N ALA A 104 -7.54 -2.78 3.69
CA ALA A 104 -6.10 -2.51 3.72
C ALA A 104 -5.44 -3.11 4.96
N ALA A 105 -6.04 -2.92 6.14
CA ALA A 105 -5.57 -3.49 7.39
C ALA A 105 -5.55 -5.03 7.35
N ARG A 106 -6.63 -5.65 6.88
CA ARG A 106 -6.74 -7.11 6.72
C ARG A 106 -5.68 -7.68 5.77
N ALA A 107 -5.47 -7.02 4.63
CA ALA A 107 -4.47 -7.43 3.65
C ALA A 107 -3.05 -7.33 4.23
N GLY A 108 -2.73 -6.23 4.91
CA GLY A 108 -1.47 -6.05 5.62
C GLY A 108 -1.25 -7.08 6.71
N ALA A 109 -2.26 -7.33 7.56
CA ALA A 109 -2.18 -8.33 8.63
C ALA A 109 -1.94 -9.74 8.09
N ARG A 110 -2.66 -10.16 7.04
CA ARG A 110 -2.44 -11.45 6.38
C ARG A 110 -1.02 -11.57 5.82
N ALA A 111 -0.50 -10.51 5.20
CA ALA A 111 0.87 -10.52 4.71
C ALA A 111 1.88 -10.67 5.86
N LEU A 112 1.68 -9.99 6.99
CA LEU A 112 2.54 -10.14 8.16
C LEU A 112 2.47 -11.54 8.75
N THR A 113 1.31 -12.18 8.79
CA THR A 113 1.17 -13.58 9.21
C THR A 113 2.00 -14.51 8.32
N GLN A 114 1.98 -14.31 7.01
CA GLN A 114 2.83 -15.06 6.07
C GLN A 114 4.33 -14.80 6.29
N LEU A 115 4.68 -13.60 6.77
CA LEU A 115 6.05 -13.24 7.16
C LEU A 115 6.44 -13.70 8.58
N GLY A 116 5.58 -14.46 9.27
CA GLY A 116 5.87 -15.08 10.57
C GLY A 116 5.34 -14.32 11.80
N ILE A 117 4.65 -13.21 11.63
CA ILE A 117 4.01 -12.44 12.73
C ILE A 117 2.54 -12.87 12.82
N GLN A 118 2.25 -13.87 13.66
CA GLN A 118 0.95 -14.54 13.69
C GLN A 118 -0.22 -13.64 14.12
N THR A 119 0.00 -12.78 15.10
CA THR A 119 -1.01 -11.85 15.66
C THR A 119 -0.46 -10.42 15.64
N PRO A 120 -0.44 -9.76 14.45
CA PRO A 120 0.15 -8.44 14.34
C PRO A 120 -0.69 -7.39 15.10
N ARG A 121 -0.03 -6.58 15.91
CA ARG A 121 -0.63 -5.38 16.52
C ARG A 121 -0.71 -4.30 15.47
N ILE A 122 -1.92 -3.80 15.22
CA ILE A 122 -2.22 -2.86 14.14
C ILE A 122 -2.40 -1.46 14.72
N ALA A 123 -1.72 -0.48 14.14
CA ALA A 123 -1.93 0.94 14.40
C ALA A 123 -2.68 1.56 13.21
N LEU A 124 -3.87 2.10 13.44
CA LEU A 124 -4.64 2.80 12.41
C LEU A 124 -4.42 4.31 12.53
N MET A 125 -3.88 4.92 11.47
CA MET A 125 -3.69 6.37 11.41
C MET A 125 -5.03 7.08 11.11
N GLY A 126 -5.17 8.29 11.64
CA GLY A 126 -6.30 9.17 11.33
C GLY A 126 -6.18 9.83 9.97
N ILE A 127 -7.32 10.32 9.48
CA ILE A 127 -7.45 11.16 8.29
C ILE A 127 -7.04 12.60 8.62
N ASN A 128 -7.61 13.12 9.70
CA ASN A 128 -7.42 14.49 10.14
C ASN A 128 -6.34 14.60 11.23
N PRO A 129 -5.82 15.79 11.52
CA PRO A 129 -4.97 16.01 12.69
C PRO A 129 -5.62 15.46 13.95
N HIS A 130 -4.84 14.73 14.76
CA HIS A 130 -5.31 14.08 16.01
C HIS A 130 -6.51 13.15 15.80
N ALA A 131 -6.66 12.55 14.59
CA ALA A 131 -7.82 11.74 14.20
C ALA A 131 -9.14 12.49 14.39
N GLY A 132 -9.17 13.78 14.00
CA GLY A 132 -10.35 14.63 14.06
C GLY A 132 -10.75 15.12 15.44
N GLU A 133 -10.13 14.63 16.52
CA GLU A 133 -10.42 14.98 17.92
C GLU A 133 -11.93 15.03 18.23
N GLY A 134 -12.62 13.90 17.97
CA GLY A 134 -14.06 13.77 18.17
C GLY A 134 -14.91 14.64 17.24
N GLY A 135 -14.36 15.06 16.10
CA GLY A 135 -15.04 15.86 15.07
C GLY A 135 -14.72 17.36 15.14
N LEU A 136 -13.79 17.77 16.04
CA LEU A 136 -13.35 19.17 16.12
C LEU A 136 -12.62 19.63 14.85
N PHE A 137 -11.80 18.75 14.26
CA PHE A 137 -11.00 19.01 13.05
C PHE A 137 -11.54 18.30 11.80
N GLY A 138 -12.81 17.97 11.77
CA GLY A 138 -13.47 17.25 10.68
C GLY A 138 -14.17 15.99 11.19
N LYS A 139 -15.13 15.51 10.42
CA LYS A 139 -15.96 14.35 10.81
C LYS A 139 -15.51 13.05 10.12
N GLU A 140 -14.53 13.12 9.24
CA GLU A 140 -14.13 12.00 8.39
C GLU A 140 -13.64 10.81 9.22
N ASP A 141 -12.90 11.07 10.31
CA ASP A 141 -12.45 10.00 11.20
C ASP A 141 -13.62 9.33 11.93
N VAL A 142 -14.60 10.12 12.41
CA VAL A 142 -15.81 9.61 13.08
C VAL A 142 -16.63 8.71 12.16
N VAL A 143 -16.69 9.00 10.85
CA VAL A 143 -17.54 8.25 9.92
C VAL A 143 -16.77 7.20 9.10
N ILE A 144 -15.41 7.21 9.11
CA ILE A 144 -14.60 6.30 8.32
C ILE A 144 -13.64 5.47 9.18
N THR A 145 -12.67 6.10 9.85
CA THR A 145 -11.60 5.36 10.53
C THR A 145 -12.01 4.75 11.85
N GLU A 146 -12.88 5.42 12.62
CA GLU A 146 -13.45 4.83 13.84
C GLU A 146 -14.31 3.59 13.56
N PRO A 147 -15.26 3.61 12.60
CA PRO A 147 -16.00 2.41 12.21
C PRO A 147 -15.11 1.30 11.65
N ALA A 148 -14.08 1.63 10.86
CA ALA A 148 -13.11 0.65 10.38
C ALA A 148 -12.37 -0.05 11.53
N ALA A 149 -11.91 0.73 12.52
CA ALA A 149 -11.26 0.17 13.71
C ALA A 149 -12.21 -0.71 14.52
N ALA A 150 -13.47 -0.28 14.70
CA ALA A 150 -14.50 -1.06 15.39
C ALA A 150 -14.78 -2.39 14.68
N GLN A 151 -14.90 -2.37 13.35
CA GLN A 151 -15.10 -3.56 12.52
C GLN A 151 -13.93 -4.55 12.66
N LEU A 152 -12.70 -4.07 12.61
CA LEU A 152 -11.51 -4.89 12.77
C LEU A 152 -11.43 -5.53 14.16
N ARG A 153 -11.70 -4.76 15.22
CA ARG A 153 -11.73 -5.29 16.60
C ARG A 153 -12.82 -6.35 16.78
N ALA A 154 -14.01 -6.14 16.20
CA ALA A 154 -15.08 -7.14 16.21
C ALA A 154 -14.70 -8.45 15.49
N GLN A 155 -13.77 -8.39 14.57
CA GLN A 155 -13.19 -9.56 13.87
C GLN A 155 -12.00 -10.19 14.63
N GLY A 156 -11.63 -9.68 15.80
CA GLY A 156 -10.57 -10.21 16.65
C GLY A 156 -9.16 -9.67 16.35
N PHE A 157 -9.03 -8.60 15.54
CA PHE A 157 -7.74 -7.95 15.34
C PHE A 157 -7.39 -7.04 16.54
N ASP A 158 -6.12 -7.04 16.92
CA ASP A 158 -5.56 -6.10 17.91
C ASP A 158 -5.29 -4.75 17.23
N VAL A 159 -6.20 -3.78 17.39
CA VAL A 159 -6.16 -2.49 16.70
C VAL A 159 -6.14 -1.34 17.70
N THR A 160 -5.09 -0.53 17.62
CA THR A 160 -4.96 0.78 18.27
C THR A 160 -5.32 1.90 17.30
N GLY A 161 -6.00 2.92 17.76
CA GLY A 161 -6.43 4.07 16.95
C GLY A 161 -7.90 4.01 16.53
N PRO A 162 -8.36 4.92 15.63
CA PRO A 162 -7.52 5.88 14.91
C PRO A 162 -6.84 6.89 15.83
N ALA A 163 -5.63 7.29 15.45
CA ALA A 163 -4.86 8.30 16.18
C ALA A 163 -3.92 9.05 15.23
N GLY A 164 -3.32 10.15 15.69
CA GLY A 164 -2.36 10.90 14.91
C GLY A 164 -1.18 10.01 14.45
N GLY A 165 -0.88 10.04 13.15
CA GLY A 165 0.16 9.20 12.56
C GLY A 165 1.53 9.48 13.16
N ASP A 166 1.82 10.72 13.54
CA ASP A 166 3.04 11.15 14.22
C ASP A 166 3.23 10.45 15.58
N MET A 167 2.18 10.42 16.40
CA MET A 167 2.19 9.75 17.71
C MET A 167 2.38 8.22 17.56
N LEU A 168 1.63 7.60 16.65
CA LEU A 168 1.71 6.16 16.41
C LEU A 168 3.10 5.76 15.93
N LEU A 169 3.67 6.50 14.98
CA LEU A 169 4.99 6.21 14.43
C LEU A 169 6.12 6.49 15.45
N ALA A 170 5.98 7.49 16.31
CA ALA A 170 6.95 7.78 17.35
C ALA A 170 7.08 6.65 18.38
N SER A 171 5.97 6.00 18.73
CA SER A 171 5.94 4.92 19.72
C SER A 171 6.63 3.64 19.24
N ARG A 172 6.61 3.37 17.92
CA ARG A 172 7.12 2.13 17.28
C ARG A 172 6.67 0.84 17.95
N SER A 173 5.50 0.85 18.57
CA SER A 173 5.00 -0.25 19.42
C SER A 173 4.13 -1.26 18.66
N HIS A 174 3.91 -1.06 17.36
CA HIS A 174 3.02 -1.88 16.53
C HIS A 174 3.79 -2.61 15.44
N ASP A 175 3.20 -3.71 15.00
CA ASP A 175 3.79 -4.58 13.97
C ASP A 175 3.38 -4.16 12.57
N LEU A 176 2.18 -3.56 12.44
CA LEU A 176 1.61 -3.00 11.21
C LEU A 176 1.03 -1.61 11.46
N TYR A 177 1.31 -0.69 10.56
CA TYR A 177 0.68 0.63 10.52
C TYR A 177 -0.20 0.72 9.27
N VAL A 178 -1.40 1.30 9.41
CA VAL A 178 -2.33 1.55 8.31
C VAL A 178 -2.32 3.05 8.04
N ALA A 179 -1.73 3.45 6.94
CA ALA A 179 -1.73 4.82 6.45
C ALA A 179 -2.97 5.04 5.55
N ILE A 180 -3.62 6.16 5.71
CA ILE A 180 -4.77 6.54 4.90
C ILE A 180 -4.30 7.08 3.54
N PHE A 181 -3.32 8.00 3.54
CA PHE A 181 -2.77 8.64 2.35
C PHE A 181 -1.33 8.21 2.09
N HIS A 182 -0.92 8.32 0.82
CA HIS A 182 0.41 7.98 0.34
C HIS A 182 1.54 8.54 1.24
N ASP A 183 1.55 9.84 1.49
CA ASP A 183 2.66 10.49 2.19
C ASP A 183 2.75 10.13 3.67
N GLN A 184 1.63 9.78 4.32
CA GLN A 184 1.65 9.30 5.69
C GLN A 184 2.54 8.07 5.88
N GLY A 185 2.60 7.18 4.90
CA GLY A 185 3.43 5.98 4.98
C GLY A 185 4.76 6.11 4.25
N HIS A 186 4.80 6.80 3.11
CA HIS A 186 6.03 6.93 2.32
C HIS A 186 7.09 7.80 3.01
N ILE A 187 6.71 8.94 3.59
CA ILE A 187 7.66 9.86 4.24
C ILE A 187 8.46 9.14 5.33
N PRO A 188 7.85 8.50 6.34
CA PRO A 188 8.62 7.85 7.41
C PRO A 188 9.50 6.72 6.89
N ILE A 189 9.03 5.91 5.95
CA ILE A 189 9.85 4.84 5.35
C ILE A 189 11.05 5.42 4.61
N LYS A 190 10.84 6.45 3.79
CA LYS A 190 11.92 7.08 3.01
C LYS A 190 12.96 7.79 3.89
N LEU A 191 12.53 8.40 4.99
CA LEU A 191 13.45 9.03 5.95
C LEU A 191 14.30 8.00 6.69
N LEU A 192 13.71 6.86 7.09
CA LEU A 192 14.40 5.85 7.88
C LEU A 192 15.16 4.84 7.02
N SER A 193 14.73 4.60 5.80
CA SER A 193 15.30 3.58 4.92
C SER A 193 15.29 4.01 3.44
N PRO A 194 16.04 5.07 3.08
CA PRO A 194 15.94 5.68 1.75
C PRO A 194 16.34 4.77 0.59
N LYS A 195 17.15 3.74 0.86
CA LYS A 195 17.71 2.84 -0.17
C LYS A 195 17.39 1.36 0.06
N ALA A 196 16.76 1.00 1.14
CA ALA A 196 16.57 -0.40 1.55
C ALA A 196 15.11 -0.73 1.89
N ALA A 197 14.16 0.05 1.40
CA ALA A 197 12.74 -0.25 1.56
C ALA A 197 12.28 -1.27 0.51
N SER A 198 11.50 -2.24 0.96
CA SER A 198 10.79 -3.19 0.10
C SER A 198 9.32 -2.77 -0.04
N ALA A 199 8.79 -2.93 -1.24
CA ALA A 199 7.38 -2.67 -1.56
C ALA A 199 6.70 -3.99 -1.94
N LEU A 200 5.63 -4.36 -1.24
CA LEU A 200 4.87 -5.57 -1.48
C LEU A 200 3.45 -5.21 -1.92
N SER A 201 2.98 -5.83 -3.01
CA SER A 201 1.57 -5.81 -3.38
C SER A 201 0.87 -6.94 -2.64
N VAL A 202 -0.10 -6.60 -1.78
CA VAL A 202 -0.78 -7.54 -0.88
C VAL A 202 -2.29 -7.50 -1.09
N GLY A 203 -2.97 -8.65 -1.00
CA GLY A 203 -4.43 -8.76 -1.15
C GLY A 203 -4.91 -9.78 -2.19
N ALA A 204 -4.17 -9.98 -3.29
CA ALA A 204 -4.62 -10.81 -4.42
C ALA A 204 -4.19 -12.28 -4.39
N GLY A 205 -3.58 -12.75 -3.31
CA GLY A 205 -3.08 -14.14 -3.22
C GLY A 205 -1.80 -14.42 -4.00
N VAL A 206 -1.22 -13.42 -4.66
CA VAL A 206 0.10 -13.47 -5.30
C VAL A 206 1.01 -12.51 -4.54
N LEU A 207 2.18 -12.99 -4.12
CA LEU A 207 3.19 -12.14 -3.52
C LEU A 207 4.02 -11.49 -4.62
N LEU A 208 3.89 -10.18 -4.78
CA LEU A 208 4.77 -9.39 -5.63
C LEU A 208 5.56 -8.42 -4.77
N CYS A 209 6.89 -8.51 -4.87
CA CYS A 209 7.83 -7.60 -4.22
C CYS A 209 8.50 -6.72 -5.26
N SER A 210 8.71 -5.46 -4.91
CA SER A 210 9.50 -4.51 -5.70
C SER A 210 10.32 -3.61 -4.78
N VAL A 211 11.11 -2.73 -5.38
CA VAL A 211 11.85 -1.71 -4.62
C VAL A 211 10.94 -0.55 -4.23
N GLY A 212 11.24 0.08 -3.10
CA GLY A 212 10.49 1.23 -2.59
C GLY A 212 10.80 2.56 -3.29
N HIS A 213 11.35 2.54 -4.50
CA HIS A 213 11.63 3.75 -5.30
C HIS A 213 11.44 3.45 -6.79
N GLY A 214 10.98 4.45 -7.54
CA GLY A 214 10.98 4.43 -9.00
C GLY A 214 12.38 4.73 -9.58
N SER A 215 12.53 4.49 -10.86
CA SER A 215 13.74 4.84 -11.64
C SER A 215 13.68 6.30 -12.11
#